data_b54b2ec6300028d27cacc81aac4c7e96
#
_entry.id   b54b2ec6300028d27cacc81aac4c7e96
#
_cell.length_a   1.000
_cell.length_b   1.000
_cell.length_c   1.000
_cell.angle_alpha   90.00
_cell.angle_beta   90.00
_cell.angle_gamma   90.00
#
_symmetry.space_group_name_H-M   'P 1'
#
loop_
_entity.id
_entity.type
_entity.pdbx_description
1 polymer ?
#
loop_
_entity_poly.entity_id
_entity_poly.type
_entity_poly.pdbx_seq_one_letter_code
_entity_poly.pdbx_strand_id
1 'polypeptide(L)'
;SILGRKTGHESKVYPSFAEEKFNIPKKEIKPVKQNLETLEGEDKKEFLKGAEIAYETILTAFASGDTKKFKGLLTATMSNNFKSAIDARNKENMKSEFTFIGVKESSVEKYEKVKDDLFATVKFVAEVISVKKDKNDKIIEGSPDKIKFVSDVWKFTKNIKNSSPNWYLAE
;
A
#
# COMPACT_ATOMS: atom_id res chain seq x y z
N SER A 1 -24.15 -5.18 12.39
CA SER A 1 -23.60 -5.26 12.16
C SER A 1 -23.55 -5.40 12.22
N ILE A 2 -23.79 -5.28 12.23
CA ILE A 2 -23.40 -5.38 11.97
C ILE A 2 -23.24 -5.80 12.14
N LEU A 3 -23.35 -5.89 12.35
CA LEU A 3 -22.73 -6.19 12.21
C LEU A 3 -22.32 -6.36 12.41
N GLY A 4 -22.47 -6.38 12.83
CA GLY A 4 -21.58 -6.39 12.63
C GLY A 4 -21.34 -6.47 12.95
N ARG A 5 -21.68 -6.49 13.06
CA ARG A 5 -21.11 -6.42 12.92
C ARG A 5 -20.60 -6.53 13.05
N LYS A 6 -20.68 -6.55 13.30
CA LYS A 6 -20.00 -6.57 13.06
C LYS A 6 -19.47 -6.31 13.24
N THR A 7 -19.39 -6.15 13.96
CA THR A 7 -18.65 -5.92 13.99
C THR A 7 -18.29 -5.94 13.85
N GLY A 8 -18.24 -5.81 14.35
CA GLY A 8 -17.69 -5.70 14.13
C GLY A 8 -17.37 -5.57 13.50
N HIS A 9 -17.19 -5.63 13.96
CA HIS A 9 -16.70 -5.32 12.98
C HIS A 9 -16.98 -5.96 11.80
N GLU A 10 -17.81 -5.87 11.49
CA GLU A 10 -17.90 -6.32 10.28
C GLU A 10 -17.16 -5.53 9.38
N SER A 11 -16.31 -6.17 8.77
CA SER A 11 -15.42 -5.45 7.96
C SER A 11 -16.09 -5.02 6.68
N LYS A 12 -16.18 -3.74 6.50
CA LYS A 12 -16.51 -3.22 5.19
C LYS A 12 -15.37 -3.57 4.26
N VAL A 13 -15.72 -4.01 3.07
CA VAL A 13 -14.73 -4.29 2.04
C VAL A 13 -14.55 -3.02 1.23
N TYR A 14 -13.34 -2.48 1.29
CA TYR A 14 -12.97 -1.32 0.50
C TYR A 14 -12.05 -1.76 -0.64
N PRO A 15 -12.12 -1.09 -1.81
CA PRO A 15 -11.23 -1.44 -2.91
C PRO A 15 -9.77 -1.11 -2.59
N SER A 16 -8.87 -1.88 -3.18
CA SER A 16 -7.44 -1.58 -3.14
C SER A 16 -7.15 -0.39 -4.03
N PHE A 17 -6.36 0.55 -3.53
CA PHE A 17 -5.97 1.71 -4.30
C PHE A 17 -5.19 1.30 -5.55
N ALA A 18 -4.14 0.48 -5.37
CA ALA A 18 -3.27 0.08 -6.47
C ALA A 18 -3.99 -0.79 -7.50
N GLU A 19 -4.71 -1.82 -7.06
CA GLU A 19 -5.42 -2.72 -7.94
C GLU A 19 -6.54 -2.05 -8.70
N GLU A 20 -7.32 -1.24 -8.01
CA GLU A 20 -8.46 -0.56 -8.63
C GLU A 20 -8.04 0.57 -9.55
N LYS A 21 -7.07 1.40 -9.13
CA LYS A 21 -6.69 2.60 -9.88
C LYS A 21 -5.65 2.33 -10.94
N PHE A 22 -4.77 1.38 -10.73
CA PHE A 22 -3.60 1.18 -11.56
C PHE A 22 -3.49 -0.23 -12.11
N ASN A 23 -4.42 -1.09 -11.73
CA ASN A 23 -4.51 -2.45 -12.25
C ASN A 23 -3.21 -3.23 -12.07
N ILE A 24 -2.61 -3.12 -10.90
CA ILE A 24 -1.40 -3.86 -10.56
C ILE A 24 -1.81 -5.24 -10.05
N PRO A 25 -1.32 -6.33 -10.68
CA PRO A 25 -1.66 -7.67 -10.25
C PRO A 25 -1.14 -7.96 -8.84
N LYS A 26 -1.96 -8.64 -8.07
CA LYS A 26 -1.59 -9.08 -6.74
C LYS A 26 -0.95 -10.46 -6.83
N LYS A 27 0.23 -10.60 -6.27
CA LYS A 27 0.88 -11.91 -6.19
C LYS A 27 0.54 -12.57 -4.86
N GLU A 28 0.22 -13.85 -4.95
CA GLU A 28 0.01 -14.66 -3.77
C GLU A 28 1.31 -15.33 -3.38
N ILE A 29 1.74 -15.14 -2.12
CA ILE A 29 2.89 -15.87 -1.60
C ILE A 29 2.35 -16.98 -0.72
N LYS A 30 2.75 -18.22 -1.05
CA LYS A 30 2.40 -19.36 -0.24
C LYS A 30 3.12 -19.28 1.09
N PRO A 31 2.41 -19.39 2.20
CA PRO A 31 3.07 -19.39 3.50
C PRO A 31 3.96 -20.63 3.63
N VAL A 32 5.17 -20.39 4.07
CA VAL A 32 6.11 -21.46 4.40
C VAL A 32 6.13 -21.56 5.91
N LYS A 33 5.90 -22.74 6.44
CA LYS A 33 5.99 -22.94 7.89
C LYS A 33 7.43 -22.79 8.32
N GLN A 34 7.71 -21.71 8.99
CA GLN A 34 9.02 -21.38 9.53
C GLN A 34 8.86 -21.03 11.00
N ASN A 35 9.96 -20.96 11.72
CA ASN A 35 9.94 -20.37 13.04
C ASN A 35 9.56 -18.91 12.88
N LEU A 36 8.40 -18.55 13.41
CA LEU A 36 7.92 -17.17 13.35
C LEU A 36 8.57 -16.38 14.48
N GLU A 37 9.15 -15.26 14.13
CA GLU A 37 9.51 -14.27 15.12
C GLU A 37 8.27 -13.45 15.41
N THR A 38 8.15 -13.00 16.64
CA THR A 38 7.00 -12.17 17.01
C THR A 38 7.35 -10.70 16.83
N LEU A 39 6.39 -9.95 16.35
CA LEU A 39 6.48 -8.51 16.29
C LEU A 39 5.40 -7.97 17.20
N GLU A 40 5.81 -7.52 18.39
CA GLU A 40 4.88 -7.17 19.45
C GLU A 40 5.31 -5.90 20.19
N GLY A 41 4.39 -5.36 21.00
CA GLY A 41 4.67 -4.24 21.88
C GLY A 41 5.14 -2.99 21.15
N GLU A 42 6.17 -2.36 21.68
CA GLU A 42 6.70 -1.13 21.11
C GLU A 42 7.33 -1.33 19.74
N ASP A 43 7.94 -2.47 19.49
CA ASP A 43 8.54 -2.79 18.19
C ASP A 43 7.47 -2.85 17.10
N LYS A 44 6.34 -3.45 17.39
CA LYS A 44 5.20 -3.51 16.47
C LYS A 44 4.63 -2.12 16.23
N LYS A 45 4.53 -1.33 17.28
CA LYS A 45 4.00 0.03 17.19
C LYS A 45 4.90 0.91 16.32
N GLU A 46 6.20 0.84 16.52
CA GLU A 46 7.17 1.58 15.69
C GLU A 46 7.16 1.10 14.25
N PHE A 47 7.09 -0.22 14.05
CA PHE A 47 7.01 -0.77 12.72
C PHE A 47 5.77 -0.25 11.98
N LEU A 48 4.59 -0.30 12.61
CA LEU A 48 3.35 0.18 11.99
C LEU A 48 3.41 1.67 11.67
N LYS A 49 4.02 2.45 12.55
CA LYS A 49 4.19 3.88 12.30
C LYS A 49 5.03 4.12 11.04
N GLY A 50 6.13 3.40 10.91
CA GLY A 50 6.97 3.47 9.72
C GLY A 50 6.26 2.97 8.47
N ALA A 51 5.48 1.90 8.60
CA ALA A 51 4.70 1.35 7.49
C ALA A 51 3.64 2.33 7.00
N GLU A 52 2.99 3.05 7.91
CA GLU A 52 2.01 4.07 7.53
C GLU A 52 2.66 5.22 6.78
N ILE A 53 3.85 5.65 7.20
CA ILE A 53 4.60 6.69 6.50
C ILE A 53 4.99 6.22 5.10
N ALA A 54 5.46 4.98 4.98
CA ALA A 54 5.80 4.39 3.69
C ALA A 54 4.58 4.30 2.78
N TYR A 55 3.45 3.88 3.33
CA TYR A 55 2.20 3.77 2.60
C TYR A 55 1.79 5.12 2.00
N GLU A 56 1.75 6.15 2.82
CA GLU A 56 1.41 7.51 2.35
C GLU A 56 2.39 7.98 1.28
N THR A 57 3.69 7.81 1.51
CA THR A 57 4.73 8.23 0.57
C THR A 57 4.60 7.54 -0.78
N ILE A 58 4.38 6.22 -0.75
CA ILE A 58 4.28 5.42 -1.97
C ILE A 58 3.01 5.79 -2.75
N LEU A 59 1.86 5.89 -2.07
CA LEU A 59 0.62 6.27 -2.74
C LEU A 59 0.71 7.66 -3.37
N THR A 60 1.26 8.61 -2.65
CA THR A 60 1.41 9.98 -3.14
C THR A 60 2.36 10.04 -4.33
N ALA A 61 3.49 9.34 -4.24
CA ALA A 61 4.45 9.26 -5.33
C ALA A 61 3.86 8.59 -6.57
N PHE A 62 3.09 7.51 -6.37
CA PHE A 62 2.45 6.82 -7.47
C PHE A 62 1.42 7.72 -8.15
N ALA A 63 0.61 8.42 -7.37
CA ALA A 63 -0.39 9.32 -7.92
C ALA A 63 0.24 10.44 -8.75
N SER A 64 1.34 11.00 -8.28
CA SER A 64 2.04 12.09 -8.98
C SER A 64 2.95 11.61 -10.12
N GLY A 65 3.29 10.32 -10.15
CA GLY A 65 4.22 9.77 -11.13
C GLY A 65 5.68 10.06 -10.81
N ASP A 66 5.98 10.48 -9.60
CA ASP A 66 7.35 10.79 -9.18
C ASP A 66 8.08 9.52 -8.75
N THR A 67 8.69 8.84 -9.71
CA THR A 67 9.37 7.56 -9.47
C THR A 67 10.60 7.69 -8.57
N LYS A 68 11.16 8.87 -8.42
CA LYS A 68 12.32 9.09 -7.55
C LYS A 68 11.99 8.86 -6.09
N LYS A 69 10.76 9.13 -5.70
CA LYS A 69 10.31 8.95 -4.32
C LYS A 69 10.12 7.49 -3.93
N PHE A 70 10.08 6.58 -4.90
CA PHE A 70 10.03 5.14 -4.61
C PHE A 70 11.37 4.58 -4.18
N LYS A 71 12.46 5.26 -4.47
CA LYS A 71 13.81 4.76 -4.22
C LYS A 71 13.99 4.49 -2.72
N GLY A 72 14.41 3.28 -2.40
CA GLY A 72 14.58 2.88 -1.02
C GLY A 72 13.30 2.45 -0.29
N LEU A 73 12.16 2.42 -0.99
CA LEU A 73 10.88 2.01 -0.41
C LEU A 73 10.32 0.77 -1.06
N LEU A 74 10.75 0.43 -2.26
CA LEU A 74 10.24 -0.70 -3.04
C LEU A 74 11.36 -1.66 -3.39
N THR A 75 11.03 -2.95 -3.47
CA THR A 75 11.93 -3.91 -4.10
C THR A 75 12.05 -3.60 -5.59
N ALA A 76 13.08 -4.13 -6.24
CA ALA A 76 13.27 -3.90 -7.68
C ALA A 76 12.05 -4.34 -8.50
N THR A 77 11.46 -5.49 -8.15
CA THR A 77 10.27 -5.99 -8.83
C THR A 77 9.09 -5.02 -8.69
N MET A 78 8.83 -4.56 -7.48
CA MET A 78 7.73 -3.61 -7.25
C MET A 78 8.00 -2.27 -7.91
N SER A 79 9.24 -1.80 -7.89
CA SER A 79 9.62 -0.57 -8.56
C SER A 79 9.32 -0.64 -10.07
N ASN A 80 9.68 -1.76 -10.70
CA ASN A 80 9.42 -1.97 -12.12
C ASN A 80 7.92 -2.03 -12.41
N ASN A 81 7.15 -2.71 -11.57
CA ASN A 81 5.70 -2.81 -11.73
C ASN A 81 5.04 -1.44 -11.63
N PHE A 82 5.46 -0.63 -10.68
CA PHE A 82 4.90 0.70 -10.47
C PHE A 82 5.26 1.65 -11.62
N LYS A 83 6.51 1.58 -12.09
CA LYS A 83 6.95 2.38 -13.24
C LYS A 83 6.17 2.02 -14.50
N SER A 84 5.94 0.74 -14.73
CA SER A 84 5.15 0.29 -15.88
C SER A 84 3.72 0.79 -15.82
N ALA A 85 3.10 0.78 -14.64
CA ALA A 85 1.75 1.27 -14.45
C ALA A 85 1.67 2.79 -14.67
N ILE A 86 2.66 3.53 -14.20
CA ILE A 86 2.74 4.98 -14.40
C ILE A 86 2.91 5.30 -15.88
N ASP A 87 3.79 4.57 -16.58
CA ASP A 87 4.01 4.76 -18.02
C ASP A 87 2.74 4.49 -18.81
N ALA A 88 2.01 3.44 -18.48
CA ALA A 88 0.75 3.11 -19.15
C ALA A 88 -0.28 4.23 -18.96
N ARG A 89 -0.38 4.76 -17.75
CA ARG A 89 -1.27 5.88 -17.43
C ARG A 89 -0.89 7.13 -18.23
N ASN A 90 0.41 7.41 -18.33
CA ASN A 90 0.91 8.59 -19.06
C ASN A 90 0.62 8.50 -20.55
N LYS A 91 0.69 7.30 -21.12
CA LYS A 91 0.37 7.09 -22.54
C LYS A 91 -1.08 7.41 -22.86
N GLU A 92 -1.97 7.26 -21.91
CA GLU A 92 -3.38 7.59 -22.06
C GLU A 92 -3.68 9.05 -21.81
N ASN A 93 -2.67 9.86 -21.49
CA ASN A 93 -2.80 11.29 -21.16
C ASN A 93 -3.78 11.54 -20.02
N MET A 94 -3.86 10.60 -19.10
CA MET A 94 -4.69 10.73 -17.91
C MET A 94 -3.97 11.52 -16.84
N LYS A 95 -4.72 12.34 -16.12
CA LYS A 95 -4.20 13.08 -14.97
C LYS A 95 -4.85 12.56 -13.70
N SER A 96 -4.07 12.48 -12.65
CA SER A 96 -4.58 12.06 -11.35
C SER A 96 -4.32 13.18 -10.35
N GLU A 97 -5.37 13.60 -9.66
CA GLU A 97 -5.26 14.52 -8.52
C GLU A 97 -5.55 13.72 -7.28
N PHE A 98 -4.64 13.75 -6.34
CA PHE A 98 -4.68 12.89 -5.17
C PHE A 98 -4.30 13.64 -3.91
N THR A 99 -5.13 13.50 -2.88
CA THR A 99 -4.83 14.01 -1.54
C THR A 99 -4.95 12.87 -0.54
N PHE A 100 -3.88 12.61 0.17
CA PHE A 100 -3.88 11.62 1.24
C PHE A 100 -4.33 12.33 2.53
N ILE A 101 -5.43 11.88 3.11
CA ILE A 101 -5.96 12.49 4.34
C ILE A 101 -5.34 11.82 5.55
N GLY A 102 -5.32 10.50 5.60
CA GLY A 102 -4.70 9.79 6.70
C GLY A 102 -5.02 8.31 6.72
N VAL A 103 -4.24 7.59 7.50
CA VAL A 103 -4.49 6.18 7.78
C VAL A 103 -5.51 6.11 8.91
N LYS A 104 -6.63 5.46 8.64
CA LYS A 104 -7.67 5.24 9.64
C LYS A 104 -7.34 4.03 10.51
N GLU A 105 -6.72 3.02 9.91
CA GLU A 105 -6.48 1.75 10.57
C GLU A 105 -5.30 1.06 9.93
N SER A 106 -4.41 0.51 10.74
CA SER A 106 -3.34 -0.35 10.25
C SER A 106 -3.13 -1.50 11.22
N SER A 107 -2.82 -2.68 10.68
CA SER A 107 -2.57 -3.86 11.50
C SER A 107 -1.63 -4.82 10.80
N VAL A 108 -0.81 -5.51 11.60
CA VAL A 108 0.03 -6.59 11.10
C VAL A 108 -0.82 -7.85 11.04
N GLU A 109 -1.06 -8.33 9.83
CA GLU A 109 -1.86 -9.53 9.61
C GLU A 109 -1.02 -10.79 9.69
N LYS A 110 0.24 -10.69 9.31
CA LYS A 110 1.14 -11.84 9.28
C LYS A 110 2.57 -11.37 9.41
N TYR A 111 3.35 -12.12 10.15
CA TYR A 111 4.77 -11.84 10.31
C TYR A 111 5.52 -13.16 10.27
N GLU A 112 6.45 -13.29 9.32
CA GLU A 112 7.17 -14.53 9.15
C GLU A 112 8.60 -14.31 8.69
N LYS A 113 9.42 -15.30 8.95
CA LYS A 113 10.82 -15.32 8.53
C LYS A 113 11.02 -16.49 7.59
N VAL A 114 11.60 -16.21 6.42
CA VAL A 114 11.96 -17.23 5.45
C VAL A 114 13.46 -17.06 5.17
N LYS A 115 14.27 -18.00 5.66
CA LYS A 115 15.73 -17.88 5.63
C LYS A 115 16.15 -16.60 6.37
N ASP A 116 16.82 -15.68 5.70
CA ASP A 116 17.28 -14.44 6.30
C ASP A 116 16.33 -13.26 6.03
N ASP A 117 15.21 -13.53 5.38
CA ASP A 117 14.25 -12.50 5.04
C ASP A 117 13.06 -12.50 5.99
N LEU A 118 12.76 -11.34 6.50
CA LEU A 118 11.54 -11.10 7.28
C LEU A 118 10.47 -10.56 6.34
N PHE A 119 9.25 -11.01 6.56
CA PHE A 119 8.08 -10.52 5.82
C PHE A 119 7.00 -10.11 6.80
N ALA A 120 6.50 -8.92 6.63
CA ALA A 120 5.38 -8.42 7.41
C ALA A 120 4.25 -8.02 6.47
N THR A 121 3.11 -8.64 6.63
CA THR A 121 1.91 -8.32 5.85
C THR A 121 1.07 -7.37 6.68
N VAL A 122 0.78 -6.20 6.12
CA VAL A 122 0.08 -5.12 6.80
C VAL A 122 -1.17 -4.75 6.05
N LYS A 123 -2.27 -4.66 6.78
CA LYS A 123 -3.52 -4.15 6.25
C LYS A 123 -3.61 -2.67 6.61
N PHE A 124 -3.97 -1.86 5.61
CA PHE A 124 -4.23 -0.43 5.79
C PHE A 124 -5.65 -0.11 5.36
N VAL A 125 -6.29 0.75 6.12
CA VAL A 125 -7.51 1.46 5.68
C VAL A 125 -7.17 2.94 5.76
N ALA A 126 -7.34 3.64 4.66
CA ALA A 126 -6.98 5.05 4.59
C ALA A 126 -8.09 5.89 3.98
N GLU A 127 -8.06 7.17 4.29
CA GLU A 127 -8.97 8.16 3.72
C GLU A 127 -8.20 8.98 2.70
N VAL A 128 -8.75 9.09 1.50
CA VAL A 128 -8.13 9.82 0.41
C VAL A 128 -9.19 10.61 -0.36
N ILE A 129 -8.75 11.63 -1.09
CA ILE A 129 -9.53 12.26 -2.12
C ILE A 129 -8.78 11.99 -3.42
N SER A 130 -9.47 11.41 -4.39
CA SER A 130 -8.86 11.01 -5.65
C SER A 130 -9.75 11.36 -6.82
N VAL A 131 -9.16 12.01 -7.81
CA VAL A 131 -9.86 12.42 -9.03
C VAL A 131 -9.01 12.01 -10.22
N LYS A 132 -9.63 11.37 -11.20
CA LYS A 132 -8.98 11.04 -12.46
C LYS A 132 -9.62 11.86 -13.56
N LYS A 133 -8.79 12.55 -14.33
CA LYS A 133 -9.24 13.42 -15.43
C LYS A 133 -8.65 12.95 -16.75
N ASP A 134 -9.40 13.18 -17.82
CA ASP A 134 -8.90 12.92 -19.17
C ASP A 134 -8.03 14.11 -19.66
N LYS A 135 -7.58 14.02 -20.90
CA LYS A 135 -6.74 15.06 -21.51
C LYS A 135 -7.41 16.43 -21.62
N ASN A 136 -8.74 16.48 -21.53
CA ASN A 136 -9.53 17.70 -21.59
C ASN A 136 -9.94 18.21 -20.22
N ASP A 137 -9.31 17.69 -19.16
CA ASP A 137 -9.61 18.02 -17.77
C ASP A 137 -11.03 17.63 -17.32
N LYS A 138 -11.66 16.74 -18.06
CA LYS A 138 -12.95 16.19 -17.66
C LYS A 138 -12.76 15.11 -16.64
N ILE A 139 -13.54 15.17 -15.56
CA ILE A 139 -13.50 14.13 -14.52
C ILE A 139 -14.12 12.85 -15.07
N ILE A 140 -13.33 11.78 -15.11
CA ILE A 140 -13.81 10.46 -15.54
C ILE A 140 -13.97 9.49 -14.37
N GLU A 141 -13.38 9.81 -13.23
CA GLU A 141 -13.50 8.96 -12.04
C GLU A 141 -13.23 9.79 -10.80
N GLY A 142 -13.97 9.53 -9.73
CA GLY A 142 -13.79 10.17 -8.45
C GLY A 142 -14.48 11.51 -8.34
N SER A 143 -14.31 12.15 -7.18
CA SER A 143 -14.89 13.45 -6.89
C SER A 143 -13.93 14.27 -6.04
N PRO A 144 -13.71 15.56 -6.38
CA PRO A 144 -12.83 16.42 -5.59
C PRO A 144 -13.42 16.77 -4.21
N ASP A 145 -14.72 16.55 -4.03
CA ASP A 145 -15.43 16.96 -2.82
C ASP A 145 -15.71 15.81 -1.85
N LYS A 146 -15.31 14.59 -2.22
CA LYS A 146 -15.68 13.43 -1.41
C LYS A 146 -14.46 12.67 -0.94
N ILE A 147 -14.45 12.37 0.35
CA ILE A 147 -13.46 11.48 0.95
C ILE A 147 -13.84 10.04 0.57
N LYS A 148 -12.84 9.32 0.11
CA LYS A 148 -12.98 7.93 -0.27
C LYS A 148 -12.13 7.08 0.67
N PHE A 149 -12.66 5.92 1.06
CA PHE A 149 -11.88 4.93 1.80
C PHE A 149 -11.25 3.96 0.83
N VAL A 150 -9.99 3.61 1.08
CA VAL A 150 -9.29 2.55 0.35
C VAL A 150 -8.73 1.57 1.37
N SER A 151 -8.67 0.30 0.99
CA SER A 151 -8.12 -0.75 1.84
C SER A 151 -7.09 -1.55 1.04
N ASP A 152 -5.89 -1.61 1.56
CA ASP A 152 -4.79 -2.32 0.92
C ASP A 152 -4.13 -3.28 1.89
N VAL A 153 -3.68 -4.40 1.38
CA VAL A 153 -2.85 -5.35 2.11
C VAL A 153 -1.51 -5.41 1.41
N TRP A 154 -0.49 -4.95 2.10
CA TRP A 154 0.87 -4.85 1.55
C TRP A 154 1.82 -5.74 2.32
N LYS A 155 2.76 -6.32 1.60
CA LYS A 155 3.80 -7.14 2.20
C LYS A 155 5.13 -6.40 2.12
N PHE A 156 5.72 -6.16 3.29
CA PHE A 156 7.04 -5.55 3.41
C PHE A 156 8.07 -6.62 3.71
N THR A 157 9.28 -6.40 3.25
CA THR A 157 10.39 -7.32 3.48
C THR A 157 11.64 -6.60 3.98
N LYS A 158 12.43 -7.31 4.75
CA LYS A 158 13.71 -6.84 5.25
C LYS A 158 14.62 -8.05 5.41
N ASN A 159 15.88 -7.92 4.98
CA ASN A 159 16.88 -8.95 5.23
C ASN A 159 17.55 -8.68 6.57
N ILE A 160 17.64 -9.70 7.42
CA ILE A 160 18.21 -9.55 8.77
C ILE A 160 19.70 -9.20 8.76
N LYS A 161 20.40 -9.50 7.66
CA LYS A 161 21.82 -9.19 7.50
C LYS A 161 22.06 -7.76 7.02
N ASN A 162 21.02 -7.08 6.57
CA ASN A 162 21.12 -5.71 6.14
C ASN A 162 21.14 -4.79 7.35
N SER A 163 22.17 -3.97 7.47
CA SER A 163 22.32 -3.04 8.59
C SER A 163 21.31 -1.91 8.56
N SER A 164 20.71 -1.64 7.41
CA SER A 164 19.67 -0.62 7.29
C SER A 164 18.41 -1.06 8.02
N PRO A 165 17.76 -0.17 8.79
CA PRO A 165 16.51 -0.51 9.47
C PRO A 165 15.30 -0.49 8.51
N ASN A 166 15.52 -0.16 7.26
CA ASN A 166 14.43 0.03 6.32
C ASN A 166 13.79 -1.27 5.85
N TRP A 167 12.49 -1.22 5.73
CA TRP A 167 11.69 -2.27 5.09
C TRP A 167 11.33 -1.81 3.68
N TYR A 168 11.15 -2.76 2.78
CA TYR A 168 10.83 -2.49 1.38
C TYR A 168 9.49 -3.13 1.04
N LEU A 169 8.67 -2.45 0.27
CA LEU A 169 7.44 -3.03 -0.23
C LEU A 169 7.78 -4.10 -1.27
N ALA A 170 7.35 -5.33 -1.01
CA ALA A 170 7.61 -6.49 -1.86
C ALA A 170 6.37 -6.92 -2.65
N GLU A 171 5.19 -6.53 -2.14
CA GLU A 171 3.95 -6.99 -2.74
C GLU A 171 2.76 -6.15 -2.33
#